data_e968a653d82bdea2ec01d7423d8154cd
#
_entry.id   e968a653d82bdea2ec01d7423d8154cd
#
_cell.length_a   1.000
_cell.length_b   1.000
_cell.length_c   1.000
_cell.angle_alpha   90.00
_cell.angle_beta   90.00
_cell.angle_gamma   90.00
#
_symmetry.space_group_name_H-M   'P 1'
#
loop_
_entity.id
_entity.type
_entity.pdbx_description
1 polymer ?
#
loop_
_entity_poly.entity_id
_entity_poly.type
_entity_poly.pdbx_seq_one_letter_code
_entity_poly.pdbx_strand_id
1 'polypeptide(L)' 'MTEKKVGLLVTIRKLFDEHEVLTLKKLYELLGDRMAESDDAGKFKHRVRASLFSLYKNKELIHVEKGKWKKA' A
#
# COMPACT_ATOMS: atom_id res chain seq x y z
N MET A 1 26.46 8.44 2.23
CA MET A 1 25.31 8.65 1.36
C MET A 1 24.01 8.34 2.05
N THR A 2 23.07 9.19 1.90
CA THR A 2 21.80 8.99 2.57
C THR A 2 20.87 8.18 1.68
N GLU A 3 20.44 7.07 2.18
CA GLU A 3 19.43 6.32 1.46
C GLU A 3 18.11 7.03 1.56
N LYS A 4 17.53 7.28 0.43
CA LYS A 4 16.19 7.82 0.40
C LYS A 4 15.22 6.72 0.76
N LYS A 5 14.40 6.96 1.76
CA LYS A 5 13.30 6.07 2.03
C LYS A 5 12.38 6.05 0.83
N VAL A 6 12.09 4.87 0.34
CA VAL A 6 11.12 4.71 -0.72
C VAL A 6 9.76 5.15 -0.20
N GLY A 7 9.07 5.98 -0.97
CA GLY A 7 7.75 6.43 -0.56
C GLY A 7 6.77 5.28 -0.42
N LEU A 8 5.81 5.45 0.46
CA LEU A 8 4.82 4.41 0.71
C LEU A 8 4.06 4.04 -0.56
N LEU A 9 3.71 5.04 -1.37
CA LEU A 9 3.00 4.82 -2.62
C LEU A 9 3.78 3.91 -3.56
N VAL A 10 5.09 4.16 -3.69
CA VAL A 10 5.96 3.36 -4.55
C VAL A 10 6.08 1.94 -4.01
N THR A 11 6.19 1.80 -2.69
CA THR A 11 6.27 0.49 -2.06
C THR A 11 5.00 -0.32 -2.35
N ILE A 12 3.85 0.30 -2.19
CA ILE A 12 2.58 -0.38 -2.46
C ILE A 12 2.47 -0.77 -3.94
N ARG A 13 2.88 0.12 -4.82
CA ARG A 13 2.88 -0.17 -6.26
C ARG A 13 3.73 -1.41 -6.57
N LYS A 14 4.89 -1.52 -5.95
CA LYS A 14 5.76 -2.68 -6.14
C LYS A 14 5.12 -3.96 -5.62
N LEU A 15 4.40 -3.88 -4.52
CA LEU A 15 3.71 -5.04 -3.98
C LEU A 15 2.67 -5.56 -4.98
N PHE A 16 1.98 -4.66 -5.67
CA PHE A 16 1.03 -5.07 -6.70
C PHE A 16 1.70 -5.59 -7.96
N ASP A 17 2.97 -5.28 -8.17
CA ASP A 17 3.72 -5.89 -9.27
C ASP A 17 4.07 -7.34 -8.95
N GLU A 18 4.21 -7.67 -7.68
CA GLU A 18 4.54 -9.03 -7.23
C GLU A 18 3.31 -9.88 -6.95
N HIS A 19 2.20 -9.25 -6.64
CA HIS A 19 0.95 -9.93 -6.29
C HIS A 19 -0.17 -9.40 -7.16
N GLU A 20 -0.85 -10.30 -7.84
CA GLU A 20 -1.94 -9.90 -8.73
C GLU A 20 -3.07 -9.23 -7.96
N VAL A 21 -3.42 -9.82 -6.82
CA VAL A 21 -4.51 -9.33 -5.98
C VAL A 21 -4.02 -9.21 -4.54
N LEU A 22 -4.37 -8.11 -3.90
CA LEU A 22 -4.02 -7.90 -2.50
C LEU A 22 -5.24 -7.38 -1.75
N THR A 23 -5.41 -7.90 -0.53
CA THR A 23 -6.40 -7.37 0.39
C THR A 23 -5.74 -6.31 1.27
N LEU A 24 -6.56 -5.46 1.86
CA LEU A 24 -6.06 -4.45 2.79
C LEU A 24 -5.33 -5.12 3.96
N LYS A 25 -5.88 -6.21 4.46
CA LYS A 25 -5.27 -6.98 5.54
C LYS A 25 -3.90 -7.49 5.13
N LYS A 26 -3.80 -8.05 3.93
CA LYS A 26 -2.52 -8.56 3.43
C LYS A 26 -1.50 -7.45 3.26
N LEU A 27 -1.93 -6.30 2.81
CA LEU A 27 -1.06 -5.14 2.69
C LEU A 27 -0.49 -4.74 4.05
N TYR A 28 -1.32 -4.72 5.09
CA TYR A 28 -0.84 -4.41 6.43
C TYR A 28 0.18 -5.45 6.90
N GLU A 29 -0.02 -6.71 6.56
CA GLU A 29 0.95 -7.75 6.92
C GLU A 29 2.28 -7.55 6.19
N LEU A 30 2.22 -7.28 4.90
CA LEU A 30 3.43 -7.07 4.09
C LEU A 30 4.17 -5.81 4.49
N LEU A 31 3.46 -4.81 5.00
CA LEU A 31 4.03 -3.55 5.41
C LEU A 31 4.29 -3.50 6.92
N GLY A 32 4.20 -4.64 7.59
CA GLY A 32 4.30 -4.71 9.05
C GLY A 32 5.58 -4.07 9.58
N ASP A 33 6.72 -4.29 8.93
CA ASP A 33 7.98 -3.71 9.37
C ASP A 33 7.93 -2.19 9.33
N ARG A 34 7.38 -1.63 8.27
CA ARG A 34 7.26 -0.17 8.16
C ARG A 34 6.26 0.38 9.16
N MET A 35 5.19 -0.38 9.42
CA MET A 35 4.21 0.00 10.42
C MET A 35 4.83 0.01 11.81
N ALA A 36 5.67 -0.98 12.11
CA ALA A 36 6.35 -1.06 13.39
C ALA A 36 7.31 0.10 13.60
N GLU A 37 7.89 0.63 12.52
CA GLU A 37 8.79 1.78 12.60
C GLU A 37 8.04 3.10 12.70
N SER A 38 6.74 3.08 12.45
CA SER A 38 5.92 4.29 12.51
C SER A 38 5.57 4.63 13.96
N ASP A 39 5.54 5.91 14.28
CA ASP A 39 5.15 6.37 15.61
C ASP A 39 3.65 6.17 15.86
N ASP A 40 2.87 6.11 14.80
CA ASP A 40 1.42 6.03 14.92
C ASP A 40 0.87 5.07 13.86
N ALA A 41 0.51 3.87 14.30
CA ALA A 41 -0.02 2.84 13.41
C ALA A 41 -1.33 3.26 12.75
N GLY A 42 -2.15 4.05 13.45
CA GLY A 42 -3.39 4.54 12.88
C GLY A 42 -3.16 5.47 11.70
N LYS A 43 -2.20 6.37 11.85
CA LYS A 43 -1.82 7.25 10.75
C LYS A 43 -1.23 6.46 9.59
N PHE A 44 -0.41 5.46 9.90
CA PHE A 44 0.19 4.63 8.87
C PHE A 44 -0.90 3.93 8.04
N LYS A 45 -1.87 3.34 8.71
CA LYS A 45 -2.98 2.67 8.03
C LYS A 45 -3.77 3.64 7.17
N HIS A 46 -3.97 4.84 7.67
CA HIS A 46 -4.66 5.87 6.90
C HIS A 46 -3.88 6.21 5.62
N ARG A 47 -2.57 6.32 5.73
CA ARG A 47 -1.71 6.62 4.58
C ARG A 47 -1.73 5.49 3.56
N VAL A 48 -1.78 4.25 4.03
CA VAL A 48 -1.89 3.10 3.14
C VAL A 48 -3.19 3.19 2.33
N ARG A 49 -4.29 3.46 3.00
CA ARG A 49 -5.58 3.59 2.31
C ARG A 49 -5.59 4.76 1.34
N ALA A 50 -4.99 5.88 1.73
CA ALA A 50 -4.90 7.04 0.86
C ALA A 50 -4.07 6.73 -0.38
N SER A 51 -2.99 5.97 -0.23
CA SER A 51 -2.16 5.55 -1.35
C SER A 51 -2.92 4.64 -2.30
N LEU A 52 -3.67 3.69 -1.75
CA LEU A 52 -4.51 2.81 -2.56
C LEU A 52 -5.52 3.60 -3.36
N PHE A 53 -6.14 4.58 -2.72
CA PHE A 53 -7.13 5.42 -3.37
C PHE A 53 -6.50 6.24 -4.50
N SER A 54 -5.31 6.78 -4.27
CA SER A 54 -4.58 7.52 -5.30
C SER A 54 -4.28 6.64 -6.50
N LEU A 55 -3.80 5.43 -6.27
CA LEU A 55 -3.51 4.49 -7.35
C LEU A 55 -4.78 4.11 -8.09
N TYR A 56 -5.87 3.94 -7.37
CA TYR A 56 -7.17 3.63 -7.96
C TYR A 56 -7.63 4.80 -8.86
N LYS A 57 -7.52 6.02 -8.37
CA LYS A 57 -7.91 7.20 -9.15
C LYS A 57 -7.07 7.35 -10.41
N ASN A 58 -5.80 6.98 -10.33
CA ASN A 58 -4.89 7.04 -11.48
C ASN A 58 -5.05 5.84 -12.41
N LYS A 59 -6.01 4.98 -12.14
CA LYS A 59 -6.31 3.79 -12.94
C LYS A 59 -5.17 2.77 -12.93
N GLU A 60 -4.34 2.80 -11.90
CA GLU A 60 -3.29 1.81 -11.72
C GLU A 60 -3.77 0.60 -10.95
N LEU A 61 -4.85 0.74 -10.20
CA LEU A 61 -5.47 -0.35 -9.47
C LEU A 61 -6.94 -0.45 -9.78
N ILE A 62 -7.48 -1.65 -9.62
CA ILE A 62 -8.91 -1.90 -9.73
C ILE A 62 -9.40 -2.34 -8.37
N HIS A 63 -10.51 -1.77 -7.92
CA HIS A 63 -11.16 -2.16 -6.68
C HIS A 63 -12.06 -3.37 -6.98
N VAL A 64 -11.61 -4.55 -6.59
CA VAL A 64 -12.31 -5.80 -6.89
C VAL A 64 -13.56 -5.94 -6.03
N GLU A 65 -13.36 -5.74 -4.72
CA GLU A 65 -14.46 -5.76 -3.77
C GLU A 65 -13.97 -5.06 -2.51
N LYS A 66 -14.84 -4.91 -1.51
CA LYS A 66 -14.48 -4.18 -0.30
C LYS A 66 -13.20 -4.73 0.31
N GLY A 67 -12.21 -3.86 0.42
CA GLY A 67 -10.92 -4.23 0.99
C GLY A 67 -10.03 -5.08 0.11
N LYS A 68 -10.39 -5.27 -1.15
CA LYS A 68 -9.60 -6.08 -2.07
C LYS A 68 -9.31 -5.29 -3.34
N TRP A 69 -8.05 -5.29 -3.74
CA TRP A 69 -7.57 -4.53 -4.89
C TRP A 69 -6.70 -5.39 -5.78
N LYS A 70 -6.63 -5.05 -7.04
CA LYS A 70 -5.70 -5.72 -7.95
C LYS A 70 -5.09 -4.71 -8.90
N LYS A 71 -3.98 -5.10 -9.51
CA LYS A 71 -3.34 -4.26 -10.52
C LYS A 71 -4.22 -4.17 -11.75
N ALA A 72 -4.36 -2.96 -12.25
CA ALA A 72 -5.14 -2.74 -13.47
C ALA A 72 -4.44 -3.27 -14.70
#